data_8df1c6cf3ee4b22c878c2fb8394809c1
#
_entry.id   8df1c6cf3ee4b22c878c2fb8394809c1
#
_cell.length_a   1.000
_cell.length_b   1.000
_cell.length_c   1.000
_cell.angle_alpha   90.00
_cell.angle_beta   90.00
_cell.angle_gamma   90.00
#
_symmetry.space_group_name_H-M   'P 1'
#
loop_
_entity.id
_entity.type
_entity.pdbx_description
1 polymer ?
#
loop_
_entity_poly.entity_id
_entity_poly.type
_entity_poly.pdbx_seq_one_letter_code
_entity_poly.pdbx_strand_id
1 'polypeptide(L)'
;MIYNFYVMVDFHLIHKRKGAILMEKIYTGKTKDVYKLDNGNVMLKFKDDCTGKDGVFDPGENSVGLTIDGIGKANLETSVYYFEMLKKAGIKTHYVSADIDNATMEVLPATVFGHGLEVICRLVATGSFIRRYGEYMADGTRIENGYVECTFKNDEKGDPLVTSEGLAVLGVMTEEMFQSMKEQTLKITKIVADDLKTIGLDLWDIKFEFGYNNGEVILIDEIASGNMRVYKGDKIVDPVELTKLINNR
;
A
#
# COMPACT_ATOMS: atom_id res chain seq x y z
N MET A 1 -19.56 -16.60 12.76
CA MET A 1 -20.00 -17.05 11.43
C MET A 1 -19.07 -16.36 10.44
N ILE A 2 -18.07 -17.11 9.93
CA ILE A 2 -16.98 -16.57 9.10
C ILE A 2 -17.56 -16.41 7.69
N TYR A 3 -17.78 -15.18 7.24
CA TYR A 3 -18.13 -14.91 5.85
C TYR A 3 -16.86 -14.91 5.01
N ASN A 4 -16.65 -16.02 4.31
CA ASN A 4 -15.73 -16.08 3.18
C ASN A 4 -16.30 -15.23 2.03
N PHE A 5 -15.73 -14.08 1.77
CA PHE A 5 -16.00 -13.32 0.54
C PHE A 5 -15.18 -13.93 -0.60
N TYR A 6 -15.66 -15.06 -1.14
CA TYR A 6 -15.39 -15.42 -2.52
C TYR A 6 -16.51 -14.80 -3.37
N VAL A 7 -16.17 -13.77 -4.11
CA VAL A 7 -17.04 -13.25 -5.17
C VAL A 7 -17.28 -14.41 -6.13
N MET A 8 -18.55 -14.77 -6.35
CA MET A 8 -18.94 -15.72 -7.39
C MET A 8 -18.54 -15.15 -8.75
N VAL A 9 -17.58 -15.79 -9.38
CA VAL A 9 -17.20 -15.52 -10.77
C VAL A 9 -17.97 -16.51 -11.64
N ASP A 10 -18.74 -15.98 -12.58
CA ASP A 10 -19.40 -16.75 -13.63
C ASP A 10 -18.40 -17.61 -14.40
N PHE A 11 -18.66 -18.91 -14.44
CA PHE A 11 -17.88 -19.89 -15.19
C PHE A 11 -18.13 -19.71 -16.70
N HIS A 12 -17.24 -18.99 -17.37
CA HIS A 12 -17.10 -19.15 -18.82
C HIS A 12 -15.98 -20.14 -19.13
N LEU A 13 -16.38 -21.30 -19.63
CA LEU A 13 -15.47 -22.35 -20.14
C LEU A 13 -14.57 -21.77 -21.25
N ILE A 14 -13.28 -21.65 -20.97
CA ILE A 14 -12.27 -21.35 -21.98
C ILE A 14 -11.45 -22.62 -22.25
N HIS A 15 -11.42 -23.02 -23.53
CA HIS A 15 -10.71 -24.18 -24.04
C HIS A 15 -9.19 -24.11 -23.73
N LYS A 16 -8.66 -25.17 -23.12
CA LYS A 16 -7.23 -25.38 -22.88
C LYS A 16 -6.45 -25.40 -24.22
N ARG A 17 -5.63 -24.39 -24.48
CA ARG A 17 -4.50 -24.52 -25.41
C ARG A 17 -3.28 -25.06 -24.65
N LYS A 18 -2.66 -26.13 -25.18
CA LYS A 18 -1.45 -26.75 -24.62
C LYS A 18 -0.33 -25.70 -24.53
N GLY A 19 0.18 -25.45 -23.32
CA GLY A 19 1.43 -24.71 -23.08
C GLY A 19 1.32 -23.33 -22.46
N ALA A 20 0.14 -22.75 -22.26
CA ALA A 20 -0.01 -21.53 -21.47
C ALA A 20 -0.47 -21.89 -20.06
N ILE A 21 0.29 -21.49 -19.05
CA ILE A 21 -0.19 -21.47 -17.66
C ILE A 21 -1.34 -20.46 -17.65
N LEU A 22 -2.58 -20.95 -17.61
CA LEU A 22 -3.78 -20.10 -17.48
C LEU A 22 -3.83 -19.61 -16.04
N MET A 23 -3.24 -18.45 -15.79
CA MET A 23 -3.37 -17.73 -14.53
C MET A 23 -4.81 -17.20 -14.46
N GLU A 24 -5.53 -17.56 -13.40
CA GLU A 24 -6.87 -17.07 -13.15
C GLU A 24 -6.80 -15.65 -12.58
N LYS A 25 -7.33 -14.66 -13.33
CA LYS A 25 -7.48 -13.31 -12.78
C LYS A 25 -8.64 -13.34 -11.78
N ILE A 26 -8.33 -13.04 -10.51
CA ILE A 26 -9.30 -13.06 -9.40
C ILE A 26 -9.78 -11.65 -9.00
N TYR A 27 -9.04 -10.59 -9.37
CA TYR A 27 -9.44 -9.22 -9.07
C TYR A 27 -8.78 -8.21 -10.02
N THR A 28 -9.48 -7.14 -10.34
CA THR A 28 -8.96 -5.97 -11.07
C THR A 28 -9.03 -4.75 -10.17
N GLY A 29 -7.86 -4.29 -9.71
CA GLY A 29 -7.72 -3.07 -8.93
C GLY A 29 -7.45 -1.82 -9.80
N LYS A 30 -7.36 -0.67 -9.16
CA LYS A 30 -7.05 0.62 -9.82
C LYS A 30 -5.66 0.58 -10.47
N THR A 31 -4.64 0.17 -9.73
CA THR A 31 -3.24 0.17 -10.14
C THR A 31 -2.65 -1.22 -10.38
N LYS A 32 -3.37 -2.28 -10.02
CA LYS A 32 -2.90 -3.68 -10.14
C LYS A 32 -4.03 -4.62 -10.50
N ASP A 33 -3.70 -5.63 -11.30
CA ASP A 33 -4.52 -6.83 -11.48
C ASP A 33 -3.97 -7.96 -10.60
N VAL A 34 -4.85 -8.79 -10.06
CA VAL A 34 -4.53 -9.88 -9.14
C VAL A 34 -4.85 -11.23 -9.76
N TYR A 35 -3.88 -12.14 -9.76
CA TYR A 35 -4.01 -13.47 -10.33
C TYR A 35 -3.68 -14.55 -9.30
N LYS A 36 -4.40 -15.65 -9.34
CA LYS A 36 -4.10 -16.83 -8.54
C LYS A 36 -3.04 -17.69 -9.24
N LEU A 37 -2.05 -18.16 -8.48
CA LEU A 37 -1.01 -19.07 -8.96
C LEU A 37 -1.28 -20.52 -8.51
N ASP A 38 -0.78 -21.49 -9.28
CA ASP A 38 -0.96 -22.93 -9.00
C ASP A 38 -0.28 -23.38 -7.69
N ASN A 39 0.75 -22.66 -7.24
CA ASN A 39 1.45 -22.93 -5.98
C ASN A 39 0.71 -22.37 -4.74
N GLY A 40 -0.46 -21.76 -4.92
CA GLY A 40 -1.27 -21.16 -3.86
C GLY A 40 -0.91 -19.72 -3.54
N ASN A 41 0.16 -19.17 -4.11
CA ASN A 41 0.50 -17.75 -4.04
C ASN A 41 -0.38 -16.91 -4.96
N VAL A 42 -0.17 -15.61 -4.90
CA VAL A 42 -0.89 -14.61 -5.69
C VAL A 42 0.13 -13.82 -6.51
N MET A 43 -0.22 -13.48 -7.74
CA MET A 43 0.58 -12.56 -8.56
C MET A 43 -0.16 -11.24 -8.70
N LEU A 44 0.55 -10.16 -8.38
CA LEU A 44 0.13 -8.79 -8.63
C LEU A 44 0.78 -8.32 -9.93
N LYS A 45 -0.02 -7.89 -10.90
CA LYS A 45 0.47 -7.27 -12.13
C LYS A 45 0.24 -5.77 -12.04
N PHE A 46 1.31 -5.03 -12.00
CA PHE A 46 1.30 -3.57 -11.92
C PHE A 46 0.87 -2.96 -13.25
N LYS A 47 0.02 -1.93 -13.18
CA LYS A 47 -0.50 -1.20 -14.34
C LYS A 47 0.10 0.20 -14.36
N ASP A 48 0.01 0.82 -15.52
CA ASP A 48 0.45 2.22 -15.71
C ASP A 48 -0.62 3.25 -15.30
N ASP A 49 -1.71 2.78 -14.70
CA ASP A 49 -2.74 3.63 -14.13
C ASP A 49 -2.28 4.21 -12.78
N CYS A 50 -2.48 5.53 -12.60
CA CYS A 50 -2.15 6.25 -11.38
C CYS A 50 -3.41 6.84 -10.74
N THR A 51 -3.44 6.85 -9.41
CA THR A 51 -4.45 7.62 -8.67
C THR A 51 -4.20 9.12 -8.84
N GLY A 52 -5.27 9.90 -8.93
CA GLY A 52 -5.15 11.33 -9.11
C GLY A 52 -6.46 11.98 -9.54
N LYS A 53 -6.38 13.28 -9.79
CA LYS A 53 -7.51 14.10 -10.23
C LYS A 53 -7.07 15.08 -11.30
N ASP A 54 -7.94 15.28 -12.30
CA ASP A 54 -7.75 16.26 -13.37
C ASP A 54 -6.39 16.13 -14.11
N GLY A 55 -5.91 14.89 -14.29
CA GLY A 55 -4.64 14.62 -14.96
C GLY A 55 -3.40 14.83 -14.09
N VAL A 56 -3.55 15.05 -12.77
CA VAL A 56 -2.46 15.21 -11.82
C VAL A 56 -2.40 13.99 -10.91
N PHE A 57 -1.21 13.42 -10.79
CA PHE A 57 -0.97 12.33 -9.84
C PHE A 57 -1.04 12.87 -8.41
N ASP A 58 -1.94 12.32 -7.59
CA ASP A 58 -2.08 12.66 -6.17
C ASP A 58 -2.19 11.39 -5.32
N PRO A 59 -1.25 11.14 -4.41
CA PRO A 59 -1.30 10.01 -3.48
C PRO A 59 -2.51 10.01 -2.54
N GLY A 60 -3.18 11.15 -2.40
CA GLY A 60 -4.36 11.30 -1.54
C GLY A 60 -5.69 11.08 -2.26
N GLU A 61 -5.68 10.83 -3.58
CA GLU A 61 -6.89 10.61 -4.37
C GLU A 61 -7.21 9.12 -4.52
N ASN A 62 -8.50 8.81 -4.56
CA ASN A 62 -9.01 7.45 -4.63
C ASN A 62 -9.56 7.05 -6.01
N SER A 63 -9.35 7.86 -7.03
CA SER A 63 -9.75 7.58 -8.42
C SER A 63 -8.55 7.47 -9.34
N VAL A 64 -8.68 6.70 -10.43
CA VAL A 64 -7.69 6.74 -11.52
C VAL A 64 -7.84 8.08 -12.23
N GLY A 65 -6.82 8.92 -12.17
CA GLY A 65 -6.82 10.25 -12.77
C GLY A 65 -6.01 10.33 -14.07
N LEU A 66 -5.06 9.42 -14.25
CA LEU A 66 -4.17 9.43 -15.42
C LEU A 66 -3.47 8.08 -15.61
N THR A 67 -2.88 7.91 -16.80
CA THR A 67 -2.00 6.77 -17.12
C THR A 67 -0.63 7.34 -17.49
N ILE A 68 0.45 6.79 -16.91
CA ILE A 68 1.83 7.19 -17.16
C ILE A 68 2.61 5.97 -17.62
N ASP A 69 3.07 5.97 -18.87
CA ASP A 69 3.80 4.84 -19.47
C ASP A 69 5.03 4.44 -18.65
N GLY A 70 5.12 3.15 -18.29
CA GLY A 70 6.21 2.57 -17.50
C GLY A 70 6.16 2.83 -15.99
N ILE A 71 5.17 3.56 -15.47
CA ILE A 71 5.09 3.84 -14.02
C ILE A 71 4.79 2.58 -13.20
N GLY A 72 4.03 1.64 -13.73
CA GLY A 72 3.75 0.37 -13.06
C GLY A 72 5.03 -0.41 -12.80
N LYS A 73 5.92 -0.52 -13.82
CA LYS A 73 7.24 -1.12 -13.67
C LYS A 73 8.09 -0.37 -12.64
N ALA A 74 8.14 0.95 -12.71
CA ALA A 74 8.93 1.79 -11.81
C ALA A 74 8.43 1.72 -10.35
N ASN A 75 7.11 1.66 -10.13
CA ASN A 75 6.53 1.44 -8.80
C ASN A 75 6.85 0.03 -8.26
N LEU A 76 6.86 -0.98 -9.12
CA LEU A 76 7.31 -2.31 -8.74
C LEU A 76 8.79 -2.32 -8.31
N GLU A 77 9.68 -1.67 -9.07
CA GLU A 77 11.10 -1.54 -8.72
C GLU A 77 11.28 -0.91 -7.34
N THR A 78 10.56 0.20 -7.08
CA THR A 78 10.56 0.86 -5.76
C THR A 78 10.05 -0.07 -4.66
N SER A 79 8.96 -0.80 -4.92
CA SER A 79 8.39 -1.75 -3.95
C SER A 79 9.36 -2.88 -3.63
N VAL A 80 10.01 -3.46 -4.64
CA VAL A 80 11.03 -4.51 -4.46
C VAL A 80 12.20 -3.99 -3.64
N TYR A 81 12.69 -2.78 -3.93
CA TYR A 81 13.77 -2.15 -3.17
C TYR A 81 13.44 -2.09 -1.67
N TYR A 82 12.25 -1.61 -1.31
CA TYR A 82 11.85 -1.53 0.10
C TYR A 82 11.52 -2.90 0.69
N PHE A 83 10.86 -3.81 -0.01
CA PHE A 83 10.59 -5.14 0.51
C PHE A 83 11.86 -5.93 0.81
N GLU A 84 12.88 -5.84 -0.03
CA GLU A 84 14.19 -6.46 0.26
C GLU A 84 14.89 -5.80 1.46
N MET A 85 14.73 -4.50 1.66
CA MET A 85 15.23 -3.80 2.84
C MET A 85 14.49 -4.27 4.12
N LEU A 86 13.16 -4.38 4.07
CA LEU A 86 12.34 -4.88 5.18
C LEU A 86 12.66 -6.33 5.52
N LYS A 87 12.89 -7.17 4.52
CA LYS A 87 13.31 -8.56 4.70
C LYS A 87 14.64 -8.66 5.44
N LYS A 88 15.63 -7.84 5.08
CA LYS A 88 16.92 -7.74 5.80
C LYS A 88 16.73 -7.26 7.25
N ALA A 89 15.73 -6.42 7.51
CA ALA A 89 15.37 -5.94 8.85
C ALA A 89 14.51 -6.94 9.66
N GLY A 90 14.21 -8.12 9.09
CA GLY A 90 13.39 -9.16 9.74
C GLY A 90 11.91 -8.82 9.84
N ILE A 91 11.41 -7.91 9.00
CA ILE A 91 9.99 -7.58 8.94
C ILE A 91 9.29 -8.51 7.96
N LYS A 92 8.21 -9.14 8.42
CA LYS A 92 7.41 -10.03 7.59
C LYS A 92 6.50 -9.22 6.66
N THR A 93 6.52 -9.59 5.39
CA THR A 93 5.67 -9.02 4.35
C THR A 93 5.10 -10.12 3.49
N HIS A 94 4.17 -9.82 2.63
CA HIS A 94 3.66 -10.79 1.66
C HIS A 94 4.63 -11.04 0.48
N TYR A 95 5.66 -10.24 0.31
CA TYR A 95 6.57 -10.29 -0.83
C TYR A 95 7.35 -11.61 -0.89
N VAL A 96 7.34 -12.25 -2.06
CA VAL A 96 8.10 -13.48 -2.35
C VAL A 96 9.17 -13.21 -3.39
N SER A 97 8.77 -12.74 -4.58
CA SER A 97 9.67 -12.46 -5.70
C SER A 97 9.03 -11.48 -6.69
N ALA A 98 9.81 -10.95 -7.63
CA ALA A 98 9.29 -10.09 -8.68
C ALA A 98 9.96 -10.37 -10.03
N ASP A 99 9.21 -10.14 -11.10
CA ASP A 99 9.68 -10.06 -12.48
C ASP A 99 9.47 -8.62 -12.96
N ILE A 100 10.55 -7.85 -12.91
CA ILE A 100 10.53 -6.42 -13.23
C ILE A 100 10.16 -6.19 -14.70
N ASP A 101 10.63 -7.04 -15.61
CA ASP A 101 10.39 -6.85 -17.05
C ASP A 101 8.93 -7.04 -17.41
N ASN A 102 8.24 -7.92 -16.71
CA ASN A 102 6.81 -8.16 -16.88
C ASN A 102 5.93 -7.35 -15.93
N ALA A 103 6.52 -6.49 -15.09
CA ALA A 103 5.84 -5.69 -14.05
C ALA A 103 4.96 -6.55 -13.13
N THR A 104 5.47 -7.71 -12.68
CA THR A 104 4.74 -8.65 -11.82
C THR A 104 5.47 -8.94 -10.51
N MET A 105 4.70 -9.13 -9.45
CA MET A 105 5.19 -9.48 -8.12
C MET A 105 4.43 -10.70 -7.60
N GLU A 106 5.14 -11.76 -7.24
CA GLU A 106 4.58 -12.90 -6.52
C GLU A 106 4.53 -12.60 -5.03
N VAL A 107 3.40 -12.88 -4.41
CA VAL A 107 3.15 -12.58 -3.00
C VAL A 107 2.47 -13.76 -2.31
N LEU A 108 2.67 -13.89 -1.00
CA LEU A 108 1.91 -14.80 -0.15
C LEU A 108 0.43 -14.38 -0.14
N PRO A 109 -0.51 -15.34 -0.11
CA PRO A 109 -1.92 -15.02 0.07
C PRO A 109 -2.12 -14.39 1.45
N ALA A 110 -2.95 -13.37 1.53
CA ALA A 110 -3.32 -12.72 2.79
C ALA A 110 -4.79 -12.37 2.78
N THR A 111 -5.45 -12.54 3.92
CA THR A 111 -6.81 -12.06 4.12
C THR A 111 -6.77 -10.61 4.54
N VAL A 112 -7.44 -9.74 3.79
CA VAL A 112 -7.58 -8.33 4.17
C VAL A 112 -8.54 -8.18 5.35
N PHE A 113 -8.33 -7.16 6.16
CA PHE A 113 -9.21 -6.84 7.28
C PHE A 113 -10.46 -6.11 6.80
N GLY A 114 -11.63 -6.71 6.99
CA GLY A 114 -12.91 -6.19 6.48
C GLY A 114 -12.89 -6.07 4.95
N HIS A 115 -13.15 -4.88 4.43
CA HIS A 115 -13.03 -4.54 3.01
C HIS A 115 -11.70 -3.88 2.64
N GLY A 116 -10.75 -3.88 3.54
CA GLY A 116 -9.46 -3.22 3.46
C GLY A 116 -9.34 -2.05 4.43
N LEU A 117 -8.16 -1.91 4.98
CA LEU A 117 -7.80 -0.81 5.88
C LEU A 117 -6.61 -0.06 5.25
N GLU A 118 -6.66 1.26 5.34
CA GLU A 118 -5.51 2.12 5.10
C GLU A 118 -4.90 2.52 6.43
N VAL A 119 -3.61 2.29 6.57
CA VAL A 119 -2.85 2.58 7.79
C VAL A 119 -1.82 3.64 7.46
N ILE A 120 -2.05 4.84 7.98
CA ILE A 120 -1.23 6.00 7.66
C ILE A 120 -0.32 6.33 8.84
N CYS A 121 1.00 6.41 8.60
CA CYS A 121 1.93 6.95 9.58
C CYS A 121 2.32 8.37 9.19
N ARG A 122 2.12 9.31 10.12
CA ARG A 122 2.44 10.71 9.93
C ARG A 122 3.61 11.12 10.80
N LEU A 123 4.69 11.56 10.15
CA LEU A 123 5.85 12.19 10.79
C LEU A 123 5.73 13.71 10.80
N VAL A 124 4.85 14.24 9.93
CA VAL A 124 4.53 15.66 9.81
C VAL A 124 3.04 15.81 9.61
N ALA A 125 2.43 16.77 10.25
CA ALA A 125 1.02 17.09 10.08
C ALA A 125 0.77 17.66 8.68
N THR A 126 -0.01 16.94 7.85
CA THR A 126 -0.31 17.33 6.47
C THR A 126 -1.54 16.61 5.91
N GLY A 127 -2.00 17.00 4.75
CA GLY A 127 -3.05 16.33 3.99
C GLY A 127 -4.37 16.22 4.75
N SER A 128 -4.97 15.01 4.79
CA SER A 128 -6.27 14.79 5.46
C SER A 128 -6.20 15.00 6.98
N PHE A 129 -5.02 14.88 7.60
CA PHE A 129 -4.85 15.21 9.01
C PHE A 129 -5.16 16.71 9.25
N ILE A 130 -4.61 17.59 8.44
CA ILE A 130 -4.86 19.03 8.56
C ILE A 130 -6.31 19.40 8.21
N ARG A 131 -6.92 18.72 7.25
CA ARG A 131 -8.36 18.93 6.95
C ARG A 131 -9.24 18.62 8.18
N ARG A 132 -8.84 17.68 9.05
CA ARG A 132 -9.59 17.31 10.26
C ARG A 132 -9.19 18.09 11.49
N TYR A 133 -7.91 18.42 11.63
CA TYR A 133 -7.32 18.87 12.89
C TYR A 133 -6.52 20.18 12.78
N GLY A 134 -6.64 20.91 11.67
CA GLY A 134 -5.89 22.16 11.43
C GLY A 134 -6.16 23.28 12.43
N GLU A 135 -7.27 23.22 13.19
CA GLU A 135 -7.54 24.14 14.31
C GLU A 135 -6.62 23.88 15.51
N TYR A 136 -6.08 22.65 15.65
CA TYR A 136 -5.26 22.23 16.79
C TYR A 136 -3.78 22.14 16.45
N MET A 137 -3.42 21.98 15.19
CA MET A 137 -2.03 21.82 14.75
C MET A 137 -1.81 22.41 13.36
N ALA A 138 -0.79 23.25 13.22
CA ALA A 138 -0.44 23.87 11.94
C ALA A 138 0.11 22.85 10.94
N ASP A 139 -0.16 23.05 9.66
CA ASP A 139 0.43 22.28 8.56
C ASP A 139 1.96 22.37 8.61
N GLY A 140 2.66 21.27 8.32
CA GLY A 140 4.11 21.19 8.41
C GLY A 140 4.68 20.98 9.83
N THR A 141 3.83 20.88 10.87
CA THR A 141 4.29 20.60 12.24
C THR A 141 4.79 19.17 12.36
N ARG A 142 6.01 18.99 12.89
CA ARG A 142 6.59 17.67 13.18
C ARG A 142 5.81 16.96 14.29
N ILE A 143 5.61 15.66 14.10
CA ILE A 143 4.96 14.76 15.05
C ILE A 143 6.03 13.82 15.62
N GLU A 144 6.43 14.05 16.87
CA GLU A 144 7.43 13.20 17.53
C GLU A 144 6.99 11.74 17.57
N ASN A 145 7.93 10.84 17.25
CA ASN A 145 7.72 9.38 17.23
C ASN A 145 6.69 8.87 16.21
N GLY A 146 6.12 9.74 15.39
CA GLY A 146 5.09 9.41 14.42
C GLY A 146 3.71 9.18 15.05
N TYR A 147 2.68 9.46 14.27
CA TYR A 147 1.28 9.19 14.62
C TYR A 147 0.68 8.21 13.61
N VAL A 148 0.11 7.11 14.10
CA VAL A 148 -0.53 6.09 13.26
C VAL A 148 -2.04 6.24 13.37
N GLU A 149 -2.69 6.45 12.25
CA GLU A 149 -4.15 6.44 12.10
C GLU A 149 -4.58 5.33 11.13
N CYS A 150 -5.81 4.88 11.27
CA CYS A 150 -6.40 3.83 10.45
C CYS A 150 -7.74 4.30 9.90
N THR A 151 -7.99 4.04 8.62
CA THR A 151 -9.26 4.31 7.95
C THR A 151 -9.78 3.05 7.28
N PHE A 152 -11.11 2.94 7.14
CA PHE A 152 -11.69 1.99 6.20
C PHE A 152 -11.51 2.49 4.77
N LYS A 153 -11.22 1.57 3.83
CA LYS A 153 -11.29 1.86 2.38
C LYS A 153 -12.74 1.98 1.96
N ASN A 154 -13.25 3.18 1.95
CA ASN A 154 -14.63 3.47 1.54
C ASN A 154 -14.71 4.87 0.94
N ASP A 155 -14.43 4.96 -0.36
CA ASP A 155 -14.42 6.22 -1.14
C ASP A 155 -15.74 7.00 -0.98
N GLU A 156 -16.89 6.29 -0.96
CA GLU A 156 -18.21 6.92 -0.85
C GLU A 156 -18.42 7.63 0.50
N LYS A 157 -17.77 7.14 1.56
CA LYS A 157 -17.84 7.69 2.92
C LYS A 157 -16.62 8.53 3.29
N GLY A 158 -15.71 8.78 2.34
CA GLY A 158 -14.50 9.59 2.54
C GLY A 158 -13.49 8.93 3.48
N ASP A 159 -13.35 7.60 3.41
CA ASP A 159 -12.39 6.80 4.17
C ASP A 159 -12.43 7.11 5.68
N PRO A 160 -13.52 6.73 6.37
CA PRO A 160 -13.74 7.11 7.74
C PRO A 160 -12.68 6.54 8.68
N LEU A 161 -12.20 7.38 9.61
CA LEU A 161 -11.29 6.96 10.68
C LEU A 161 -11.96 5.89 11.55
N VAL A 162 -11.17 4.95 12.01
CA VAL A 162 -11.58 3.90 12.94
C VAL A 162 -10.53 3.69 14.02
N THR A 163 -10.99 3.49 15.26
CA THR A 163 -10.13 3.16 16.41
C THR A 163 -9.94 1.66 16.54
N SER A 164 -8.95 1.23 17.35
CA SER A 164 -8.74 -0.18 17.67
C SER A 164 -9.99 -0.82 18.30
N GLU A 165 -10.61 -0.11 19.24
CA GLU A 165 -11.85 -0.55 19.90
C GLU A 165 -13.01 -0.67 18.88
N GLY A 166 -13.10 0.29 17.94
CA GLY A 166 -14.08 0.23 16.85
C GLY A 166 -13.90 -0.99 15.97
N LEU A 167 -12.66 -1.31 15.57
CA LEU A 167 -12.34 -2.51 14.79
C LEU A 167 -12.68 -3.81 15.55
N ALA A 168 -12.41 -3.84 16.87
CA ALA A 168 -12.73 -4.99 17.71
C ALA A 168 -14.26 -5.19 17.84
N VAL A 169 -15.01 -4.13 18.11
CA VAL A 169 -16.49 -4.17 18.20
C VAL A 169 -17.13 -4.63 16.88
N LEU A 170 -16.56 -4.22 15.76
CA LEU A 170 -17.02 -4.62 14.41
C LEU A 170 -16.58 -6.04 14.03
N GLY A 171 -15.73 -6.69 14.83
CA GLY A 171 -15.18 -8.02 14.53
C GLY A 171 -14.24 -8.04 13.33
N VAL A 172 -13.64 -6.89 12.97
CA VAL A 172 -12.72 -6.74 11.85
C VAL A 172 -11.30 -7.14 12.24
N MET A 173 -10.86 -6.72 13.44
CA MET A 173 -9.52 -6.95 13.96
C MET A 173 -9.55 -6.94 15.48
N THR A 174 -8.71 -7.76 16.16
CA THR A 174 -8.56 -7.65 17.60
C THR A 174 -7.65 -6.46 17.98
N GLU A 175 -7.72 -6.03 19.24
CA GLU A 175 -6.85 -4.95 19.73
C GLU A 175 -5.37 -5.35 19.67
N GLU A 176 -5.04 -6.62 19.93
CA GLU A 176 -3.66 -7.14 19.83
C GLU A 176 -3.14 -7.10 18.39
N MET A 177 -3.99 -7.47 17.41
CA MET A 177 -3.64 -7.37 15.98
C MET A 177 -3.41 -5.90 15.61
N PHE A 178 -4.26 -4.98 16.08
CA PHE A 178 -4.10 -3.55 15.83
C PHE A 178 -2.79 -3.02 16.41
N GLN A 179 -2.47 -3.41 17.64
CA GLN A 179 -1.22 -3.01 18.28
C GLN A 179 0.00 -3.52 17.50
N SER A 180 -0.02 -4.79 17.06
CA SER A 180 1.02 -5.37 16.20
C SER A 180 1.16 -4.62 14.89
N MET A 181 0.04 -4.29 14.23
CA MET A 181 0.00 -3.50 12.99
C MET A 181 0.62 -2.11 13.20
N LYS A 182 0.26 -1.43 14.28
CA LYS A 182 0.77 -0.11 14.63
C LYS A 182 2.28 -0.11 14.87
N GLU A 183 2.79 -1.10 15.62
CA GLU A 183 4.22 -1.24 15.88
C GLU A 183 5.01 -1.51 14.59
N GLN A 184 4.50 -2.39 13.72
CA GLN A 184 5.09 -2.64 12.41
C GLN A 184 5.08 -1.37 11.56
N THR A 185 3.96 -0.64 11.54
CA THR A 185 3.83 0.63 10.79
C THR A 185 4.91 1.63 11.19
N LEU A 186 5.09 1.87 12.49
CA LEU A 186 6.13 2.78 12.99
C LEU A 186 7.53 2.31 12.61
N LYS A 187 7.82 1.01 12.75
CA LYS A 187 9.12 0.43 12.40
C LYS A 187 9.41 0.53 10.91
N ILE A 188 8.44 0.21 10.06
CA ILE A 188 8.59 0.30 8.59
C ILE A 188 8.76 1.77 8.18
N THR A 189 7.94 2.67 8.71
CA THR A 189 8.04 4.11 8.42
C THR A 189 9.43 4.66 8.77
N LYS A 190 9.98 4.25 9.92
CA LYS A 190 11.33 4.66 10.30
C LYS A 190 12.37 4.18 9.30
N ILE A 191 12.31 2.94 8.83
CA ILE A 191 13.24 2.38 7.85
C ILE A 191 13.17 3.16 6.54
N VAL A 192 11.95 3.43 6.03
CA VAL A 192 11.75 4.21 4.80
C VAL A 192 12.23 5.65 4.97
N ALA A 193 11.93 6.29 6.10
CA ALA A 193 12.37 7.66 6.38
C ALA A 193 13.88 7.79 6.48
N ASP A 194 14.53 6.86 7.20
CA ASP A 194 16.00 6.84 7.35
C ASP A 194 16.67 6.64 5.99
N ASP A 195 16.13 5.77 5.14
CA ASP A 195 16.63 5.54 3.79
C ASP A 195 16.48 6.78 2.90
N LEU A 196 15.31 7.39 2.84
CA LEU A 196 15.05 8.62 2.07
C LEU A 196 15.96 9.76 2.51
N LYS A 197 16.24 9.86 3.81
CA LYS A 197 17.15 10.87 4.37
C LYS A 197 18.57 10.73 3.83
N THR A 198 19.02 9.53 3.47
CA THR A 198 20.37 9.32 2.88
C THR A 198 20.55 10.06 1.55
N ILE A 199 19.46 10.40 0.87
CA ILE A 199 19.47 11.15 -0.40
C ILE A 199 18.88 12.56 -0.26
N GLY A 200 18.83 13.07 0.99
CA GLY A 200 18.40 14.44 1.28
C GLY A 200 16.89 14.65 1.13
N LEU A 201 16.11 13.59 1.23
CA LEU A 201 14.66 13.63 1.19
C LEU A 201 14.06 13.43 2.59
N ASP A 202 12.90 14.03 2.81
CA ASP A 202 12.19 14.05 4.08
C ASP A 202 10.81 13.45 3.93
N LEU A 203 10.58 12.30 4.57
CA LEU A 203 9.26 11.64 4.59
C LEU A 203 8.33 12.37 5.55
N TRP A 204 7.19 12.81 5.06
CA TRP A 204 6.17 13.47 5.88
C TRP A 204 5.07 12.52 6.33
N ASP A 205 4.54 11.71 5.42
CA ASP A 205 3.63 10.62 5.74
C ASP A 205 3.75 9.46 4.74
N ILE A 206 3.26 8.31 5.15
CA ILE A 206 3.19 7.13 4.30
C ILE A 206 1.97 6.28 4.67
N LYS A 207 1.33 5.72 3.66
CA LYS A 207 0.19 4.83 3.74
C LYS A 207 0.60 3.40 3.46
N PHE A 208 0.14 2.48 4.30
CA PHE A 208 0.34 1.03 4.16
C PHE A 208 -0.98 0.29 4.16
N GLU A 209 -0.95 -0.93 3.66
CA GLU A 209 -2.01 -1.92 3.81
C GLU A 209 -1.47 -3.14 4.54
N PHE A 210 -2.31 -3.74 5.37
CA PHE A 210 -1.98 -4.94 6.12
C PHE A 210 -3.02 -6.02 5.89
N GLY A 211 -2.57 -7.26 5.96
CA GLY A 211 -3.39 -8.45 5.89
C GLY A 211 -3.00 -9.47 6.95
N TYR A 212 -3.76 -10.55 6.99
CA TYR A 212 -3.56 -11.65 7.92
C TYR A 212 -3.14 -12.89 7.15
N ASN A 213 -2.01 -13.48 7.53
CA ASN A 213 -1.49 -14.71 6.95
C ASN A 213 -0.97 -15.62 8.07
N ASN A 214 -1.45 -16.87 8.15
CA ASN A 214 -0.98 -17.91 9.07
C ASN A 214 -0.82 -17.46 10.54
N GLY A 215 -1.77 -16.72 11.08
CA GLY A 215 -1.76 -16.27 12.46
C GLY A 215 -1.07 -14.92 12.70
N GLU A 216 -0.55 -14.27 11.68
CA GLU A 216 0.23 -13.05 11.82
C GLU A 216 -0.32 -11.91 10.95
N VAL A 217 -0.20 -10.70 11.46
CA VAL A 217 -0.42 -9.47 10.70
C VAL A 217 0.86 -9.18 9.90
N ILE A 218 0.74 -9.06 8.58
CA ILE A 218 1.86 -8.80 7.68
C ILE A 218 1.56 -7.60 6.77
N LEU A 219 2.59 -6.88 6.38
CA LEU A 219 2.49 -5.84 5.35
C LEU A 219 2.14 -6.46 4.01
N ILE A 220 1.15 -5.89 3.34
CA ILE A 220 0.71 -6.27 1.99
C ILE A 220 0.75 -5.07 1.04
N ASP A 221 0.33 -5.29 -0.20
CA ASP A 221 0.25 -4.32 -1.28
C ASP A 221 1.64 -3.81 -1.72
N GLU A 222 1.85 -2.54 -1.87
CA GLU A 222 3.09 -1.94 -2.37
C GLU A 222 3.67 -0.91 -1.39
N ILE A 223 4.95 -0.62 -1.55
CA ILE A 223 5.60 0.58 -1.03
C ILE A 223 6.15 1.33 -2.23
N ALA A 224 5.44 2.35 -2.67
CA ALA A 224 5.79 3.14 -3.84
C ALA A 224 5.56 4.63 -3.60
N SER A 225 6.00 5.46 -4.51
CA SER A 225 5.86 6.92 -4.41
C SER A 225 4.40 7.38 -4.27
N GLY A 226 3.45 6.64 -4.84
CA GLY A 226 2.02 6.90 -4.70
C GLY A 226 1.45 6.62 -3.30
N ASN A 227 2.23 6.06 -2.39
CA ASN A 227 1.80 5.78 -1.02
C ASN A 227 2.34 6.80 -0.01
N MET A 228 3.17 7.78 -0.42
CA MET A 228 3.88 8.65 0.51
C MET A 228 3.97 10.09 0.02
N ARG A 229 4.07 11.02 0.97
CA ARG A 229 4.45 12.41 0.71
C ARG A 229 5.87 12.62 1.19
N VAL A 230 6.72 13.03 0.25
CA VAL A 230 8.15 13.24 0.48
C VAL A 230 8.51 14.65 0.06
N TYR A 231 9.37 15.31 0.83
CA TYR A 231 9.78 16.67 0.59
C TYR A 231 11.29 16.77 0.40
N LYS A 232 11.71 17.74 -0.41
CA LYS A 232 13.08 18.19 -0.55
C LYS A 232 13.15 19.67 -0.15
N GLY A 233 13.66 19.95 1.04
CA GLY A 233 13.44 21.24 1.67
C GLY A 233 11.96 21.52 1.89
N ASP A 234 11.46 22.65 1.43
CA ASP A 234 10.06 23.07 1.59
C ASP A 234 9.14 22.63 0.42
N LYS A 235 9.66 21.84 -0.52
CA LYS A 235 8.91 21.45 -1.71
C LYS A 235 8.58 19.97 -1.68
N ILE A 236 7.30 19.65 -1.92
CA ILE A 236 6.87 18.28 -2.16
C ILE A 236 7.54 17.76 -3.44
N VAL A 237 8.04 16.54 -3.39
CA VAL A 237 8.60 15.85 -4.55
C VAL A 237 7.46 15.19 -5.32
N ASP A 238 7.41 15.43 -6.62
CA ASP A 238 6.45 14.76 -7.50
C ASP A 238 6.63 13.23 -7.43
N PRO A 239 5.56 12.43 -7.37
CA PRO A 239 5.67 10.98 -7.22
C PRO A 239 6.47 10.29 -8.33
N VAL A 240 6.41 10.77 -9.58
CA VAL A 240 7.19 10.20 -10.68
C VAL A 240 8.68 10.53 -10.52
N GLU A 241 8.99 11.77 -10.09
CA GLU A 241 10.36 12.17 -9.76
C GLU A 241 10.89 11.36 -8.57
N LEU A 242 10.08 11.20 -7.52
CA LEU A 242 10.44 10.41 -6.34
C LEU A 242 10.80 8.97 -6.71
N THR A 243 9.99 8.31 -7.55
CA THR A 243 10.27 6.96 -8.07
C THR A 243 11.64 6.91 -8.75
N LYS A 244 11.96 7.90 -9.61
CA LYS A 244 13.27 7.97 -10.27
C LYS A 244 14.42 8.18 -9.28
N LEU A 245 14.23 9.03 -8.27
CA LEU A 245 15.23 9.28 -7.24
C LEU A 245 15.51 8.04 -6.38
N ILE A 246 14.51 7.22 -6.14
CA ILE A 246 14.64 5.97 -5.38
C ILE A 246 15.31 4.89 -6.24
N ASN A 247 14.90 4.70 -7.49
CA ASN A 247 15.35 3.58 -8.33
C ASN A 247 16.75 3.79 -8.96
N ASN A 248 17.26 5.01 -8.98
CA ASN A 248 18.59 5.33 -9.55
C ASN A 248 19.73 5.38 -8.51
N ARG A 249 19.63 4.60 -7.45
CA ARG A 249 20.65 4.51 -6.37
C ARG A 249 21.67 3.42 -6.60
#